data_e12e21f03c4ba9d5d1174326f462c08c
#
_entry.id   e12e21f03c4ba9d5d1174326f462c08c
#
_cell.length_a   1.000
_cell.length_b   1.000
_cell.length_c   1.000
_cell.angle_alpha   90.00
_cell.angle_beta   90.00
_cell.angle_gamma   90.00
#
_symmetry.space_group_name_H-M   'P 1'
#
loop_
_entity.id
_entity.type
_entity.pdbx_description
1 polymer ?
#
loop_
_entity_poly.entity_id
_entity_poly.type
_entity_poly.pdbx_seq_one_letter_code
_entity_poly.pdbx_strand_id
1 'polypeptide(L)'
;MDIDIPVSEEEPDALRKEIDDLTAKLEESENKIAEADDKYLRLCAEYDNYRKRTSKEKLEIFSDSTIKCIAEILPVLDNFERAIESECSDESFKNGMQMIYNQFSDSLKKIGVTEMEAMGAEFNPNLHNAIKQTEDENFGENTVCEVFQKGYMYNDKVIRHAVVAVAN
;
A
#
# COMPACT_ATOMS: atom_id res chain seq x y z
N MET A 1 47.35 80.43 -7.87
CA MET A 1 45.99 80.53 -8.44
C MET A 1 45.21 79.32 -7.93
N ASP A 2 44.61 79.54 -6.75
CA ASP A 2 43.68 78.55 -6.18
C ASP A 2 42.37 78.67 -6.91
N ILE A 3 41.94 77.57 -7.51
CA ILE A 3 40.64 77.50 -8.19
C ILE A 3 39.69 77.00 -7.11
N ASP A 4 39.01 77.98 -6.55
CA ASP A 4 37.87 77.77 -5.64
C ASP A 4 36.67 77.28 -6.49
N ILE A 5 36.40 76.01 -6.45
CA ILE A 5 35.24 75.39 -7.10
C ILE A 5 34.10 75.49 -6.07
N PRO A 6 33.06 76.30 -6.32
CA PRO A 6 31.94 76.34 -5.43
C PRO A 6 31.19 74.97 -5.49
N VAL A 7 31.35 74.19 -4.49
CA VAL A 7 30.50 72.97 -4.25
C VAL A 7 29.17 73.51 -3.70
N SER A 8 28.10 73.42 -4.49
CA SER A 8 26.78 73.83 -4.06
C SER A 8 26.31 72.92 -2.92
N GLU A 9 25.92 73.43 -1.78
CA GLU A 9 25.45 72.65 -0.61
C GLU A 9 24.18 71.81 -0.92
N GLU A 10 23.51 72.02 -2.05
CA GLU A 10 22.33 71.26 -2.49
C GLU A 10 22.64 69.91 -3.09
N GLU A 11 23.81 69.67 -3.65
CA GLU A 11 24.18 68.34 -4.21
C GLU A 11 24.34 67.25 -3.15
N PRO A 12 24.92 67.49 -1.95
CA PRO A 12 25.06 66.49 -0.90
C PRO A 12 23.71 66.03 -0.32
N ASP A 13 22.73 66.89 -0.22
CA ASP A 13 21.42 66.56 0.37
C ASP A 13 20.53 65.75 -0.61
N ALA A 14 20.62 66.07 -1.90
CA ALA A 14 19.95 65.26 -2.94
C ALA A 14 20.50 63.85 -3.02
N LEU A 15 21.82 63.68 -2.96
CA LEU A 15 22.48 62.38 -2.94
C LEU A 15 22.18 61.57 -1.67
N ARG A 16 22.10 62.22 -0.52
CA ARG A 16 21.68 61.54 0.73
C ARG A 16 20.27 60.98 0.64
N LYS A 17 19.35 61.76 0.11
CA LYS A 17 17.96 61.33 -0.08
C LYS A 17 17.84 60.16 -1.07
N GLU A 18 18.63 60.17 -2.12
CA GLU A 18 18.69 59.06 -3.07
C GLU A 18 19.27 57.79 -2.44
N ILE A 19 20.29 57.90 -1.60
CA ILE A 19 20.85 56.81 -0.83
C ILE A 19 19.81 56.23 0.13
N ASP A 20 19.09 57.07 0.86
CA ASP A 20 18.05 56.62 1.79
C ASP A 20 16.91 55.88 1.05
N ASP A 21 16.46 56.43 -0.10
CA ASP A 21 15.45 55.79 -0.95
C ASP A 21 15.91 54.47 -1.53
N LEU A 22 17.18 54.38 -1.96
CA LEU A 22 17.76 53.11 -2.46
C LEU A 22 17.95 52.09 -1.35
N THR A 23 18.35 52.53 -0.16
CA THR A 23 18.49 51.65 1.01
C THR A 23 17.13 51.05 1.43
N ALA A 24 16.08 51.88 1.48
CA ALA A 24 14.74 51.41 1.79
C ALA A 24 14.20 50.40 0.75
N LYS A 25 14.48 50.63 -0.55
CA LYS A 25 14.13 49.67 -1.61
C LYS A 25 14.91 48.36 -1.51
N LEU A 26 16.17 48.43 -1.09
CA LEU A 26 17.01 47.26 -0.88
C LEU A 26 16.44 46.39 0.27
N GLU A 27 16.14 47.03 1.42
CA GLU A 27 15.55 46.35 2.58
C GLU A 27 14.20 45.72 2.22
N GLU A 28 13.35 46.39 1.47
CA GLU A 28 12.07 45.83 1.00
C GLU A 28 12.26 44.66 0.08
N SER A 29 13.26 44.71 -0.81
CA SER A 29 13.60 43.59 -1.73
C SER A 29 14.16 42.38 -0.97
N GLU A 30 15.05 42.62 0.00
CA GLU A 30 15.60 41.55 0.84
C GLU A 30 14.51 40.84 1.66
N ASN A 31 13.58 41.58 2.23
CA ASN A 31 12.43 41.05 2.94
C ASN A 31 11.54 40.18 2.02
N LYS A 32 11.27 40.64 0.79
CA LYS A 32 10.49 39.87 -0.19
C LYS A 32 11.22 38.59 -0.60
N ILE A 33 12.54 38.63 -0.75
CA ILE A 33 13.34 37.44 -1.04
C ILE A 33 13.25 36.45 0.13
N ALA A 34 13.44 36.90 1.36
CA ALA A 34 13.34 36.05 2.54
C ALA A 34 11.96 35.38 2.66
N GLU A 35 10.87 36.14 2.44
CA GLU A 35 9.52 35.56 2.42
C GLU A 35 9.32 34.55 1.30
N ALA A 36 9.89 34.80 0.12
CA ALA A 36 9.80 33.88 -1.02
C ALA A 36 10.59 32.59 -0.76
N ASP A 37 11.76 32.69 -0.16
CA ASP A 37 12.59 31.55 0.21
C ASP A 37 11.90 30.68 1.27
N ASP A 38 11.30 31.26 2.30
CA ASP A 38 10.52 30.54 3.29
C ASP A 38 9.33 29.79 2.66
N LYS A 39 8.60 30.47 1.79
CA LYS A 39 7.50 29.84 1.04
C LYS A 39 7.98 28.69 0.16
N TYR A 40 9.12 28.86 -0.51
CA TYR A 40 9.73 27.86 -1.37
C TYR A 40 10.16 26.63 -0.55
N LEU A 41 10.85 26.83 0.57
CA LEU A 41 11.29 25.73 1.44
C LEU A 41 10.10 24.94 1.97
N ARG A 42 9.03 25.64 2.40
CA ARG A 42 7.80 24.96 2.85
C ARG A 42 7.15 24.17 1.72
N LEU A 43 7.05 24.75 0.53
CA LEU A 43 6.48 24.07 -0.64
C LEU A 43 7.29 22.82 -1.03
N CYS A 44 8.62 22.88 -0.97
CA CYS A 44 9.48 21.73 -1.21
C CYS A 44 9.20 20.60 -0.21
N ALA A 45 9.08 20.94 1.09
CA ALA A 45 8.76 19.95 2.11
C ALA A 45 7.37 19.34 1.93
N GLU A 46 6.36 20.13 1.60
CA GLU A 46 5.01 19.67 1.30
C GLU A 46 5.00 18.77 0.05
N TYR A 47 5.76 19.11 -0.98
CA TYR A 47 5.87 18.30 -2.21
C TYR A 47 6.55 16.95 -1.96
N ASP A 48 7.59 16.91 -1.14
CA ASP A 48 8.26 15.67 -0.76
C ASP A 48 7.32 14.74 0.03
N ASN A 49 6.56 15.30 0.97
CA ASN A 49 5.54 14.56 1.71
C ASN A 49 4.43 14.04 0.78
N TYR A 50 3.97 14.87 -0.14
CA TYR A 50 2.99 14.48 -1.16
C TYR A 50 3.51 13.32 -2.03
N ARG A 51 4.75 13.41 -2.53
CA ARG A 51 5.37 12.33 -3.32
C ARG A 51 5.41 11.01 -2.58
N LYS A 52 5.87 11.02 -1.31
CA LYS A 52 5.96 9.81 -0.48
C LYS A 52 4.57 9.20 -0.27
N ARG A 53 3.58 10.03 0.09
CA ARG A 53 2.20 9.59 0.28
C ARG A 53 1.61 9.00 -0.99
N THR A 54 1.70 9.70 -2.11
CA THR A 54 1.13 9.25 -3.40
C THR A 54 1.77 7.95 -3.88
N SER A 55 3.07 7.75 -3.65
CA SER A 55 3.74 6.50 -3.98
C SER A 55 3.20 5.34 -3.15
N LYS A 56 2.97 5.55 -1.85
CA LYS A 56 2.35 4.55 -0.98
C LYS A 56 0.91 4.23 -1.38
N GLU A 57 0.09 5.25 -1.60
CA GLU A 57 -1.30 5.12 -2.05
C GLU A 57 -1.40 4.33 -3.37
N LYS A 58 -0.49 4.56 -4.33
CA LYS A 58 -0.46 3.80 -5.59
C LYS A 58 -0.21 2.31 -5.36
N LEU A 59 0.71 1.95 -4.47
CA LEU A 59 0.99 0.54 -4.14
C LEU A 59 -0.20 -0.11 -3.43
N GLU A 60 -0.87 0.62 -2.54
CA GLU A 60 -2.07 0.15 -1.85
C GLU A 60 -3.22 -0.09 -2.83
N ILE A 61 -3.50 0.86 -3.74
CA ILE A 61 -4.53 0.71 -4.79
C ILE A 61 -4.23 -0.50 -5.68
N PHE A 62 -2.99 -0.69 -6.09
CA PHE A 62 -2.59 -1.85 -6.90
C PHE A 62 -2.84 -3.16 -6.13
N SER A 63 -2.41 -3.23 -4.88
CA SER A 63 -2.65 -4.38 -4.01
C SER A 63 -4.14 -4.69 -3.86
N ASP A 64 -4.95 -3.69 -3.54
CA ASP A 64 -6.39 -3.86 -3.33
C ASP A 64 -7.13 -4.26 -4.62
N SER A 65 -6.69 -3.74 -5.77
CA SER A 65 -7.23 -4.15 -7.08
C SER A 65 -6.88 -5.61 -7.40
N THR A 66 -5.66 -6.03 -7.09
CA THR A 66 -5.22 -7.42 -7.26
C THR A 66 -6.02 -8.35 -6.36
N ILE A 67 -6.21 -8.00 -5.08
CA ILE A 67 -7.01 -8.76 -4.13
C ILE A 67 -8.44 -8.97 -4.66
N LYS A 68 -9.10 -7.90 -5.11
CA LYS A 68 -10.44 -7.98 -5.67
C LYS A 68 -10.52 -8.90 -6.90
N CYS A 69 -9.56 -8.77 -7.81
CA CYS A 69 -9.51 -9.60 -9.02
C CYS A 69 -9.33 -11.09 -8.66
N ILE A 70 -8.44 -11.39 -7.73
CA ILE A 70 -8.19 -12.78 -7.30
C ILE A 70 -9.42 -13.34 -6.56
N ALA A 71 -10.08 -12.55 -5.71
CA ALA A 71 -11.27 -12.97 -4.99
C ALA A 71 -12.39 -13.48 -5.94
N GLU A 72 -12.54 -12.85 -7.10
CA GLU A 72 -13.51 -13.28 -8.14
C GLU A 72 -13.08 -14.56 -8.86
N ILE A 73 -11.79 -14.90 -8.84
CA ILE A 73 -11.24 -16.09 -9.49
C ILE A 73 -11.25 -17.32 -8.55
N LEU A 74 -11.10 -17.10 -7.25
CA LEU A 74 -11.04 -18.21 -6.26
C LEU A 74 -12.21 -19.20 -6.34
N PRO A 75 -13.48 -18.80 -6.60
CA PRO A 75 -14.58 -19.76 -6.76
C PRO A 75 -14.36 -20.76 -7.90
N VAL A 76 -13.59 -20.39 -8.93
CA VAL A 76 -13.23 -21.33 -10.01
C VAL A 76 -12.29 -22.39 -9.48
N LEU A 77 -11.32 -22.00 -8.65
CA LEU A 77 -10.39 -22.93 -8.02
C LEU A 77 -11.11 -23.91 -7.06
N ASP A 78 -12.07 -23.39 -6.26
CA ASP A 78 -12.93 -24.23 -5.40
C ASP A 78 -13.72 -25.28 -6.21
N ASN A 79 -14.18 -24.91 -7.41
CA ASN A 79 -14.89 -25.84 -8.29
C ASN A 79 -13.94 -26.93 -8.84
N PHE A 80 -12.68 -26.60 -9.12
CA PHE A 80 -11.68 -27.60 -9.51
C PHE A 80 -11.41 -28.57 -8.35
N GLU A 81 -11.26 -28.08 -7.12
CA GLU A 81 -11.09 -28.95 -5.94
C GLU A 81 -12.25 -29.92 -5.79
N ARG A 82 -13.49 -29.42 -5.84
CA ARG A 82 -14.70 -30.24 -5.74
C ARG A 82 -14.79 -31.27 -6.87
N ALA A 83 -14.36 -30.91 -8.09
CA ALA A 83 -14.36 -31.83 -9.21
C ALA A 83 -13.33 -32.97 -9.05
N ILE A 84 -12.18 -32.66 -8.46
CA ILE A 84 -11.13 -33.65 -8.17
C ILE A 84 -11.54 -34.62 -7.04
N GLU A 85 -12.28 -34.10 -6.04
CA GLU A 85 -12.78 -34.88 -4.91
C GLU A 85 -13.98 -35.76 -5.27
N SER A 86 -14.70 -35.40 -6.35
CA SER A 86 -15.86 -36.19 -6.80
C SER A 86 -15.44 -37.58 -7.30
N GLU A 87 -16.35 -38.56 -7.14
CA GLU A 87 -16.16 -39.91 -7.66
C GLU A 87 -16.10 -39.88 -9.20
N CYS A 88 -14.95 -40.25 -9.74
CA CYS A 88 -14.73 -40.37 -11.18
C CYS A 88 -14.08 -41.72 -11.48
N SER A 89 -14.67 -42.47 -12.39
CA SER A 89 -14.13 -43.77 -12.82
C SER A 89 -12.99 -43.65 -13.84
N ASP A 90 -12.79 -42.47 -14.42
CA ASP A 90 -11.72 -42.18 -15.39
C ASP A 90 -10.50 -41.55 -14.67
N GLU A 91 -9.56 -42.38 -14.32
CA GLU A 91 -8.28 -41.99 -13.71
C GLU A 91 -7.50 -40.99 -14.58
N SER A 92 -7.56 -41.09 -15.90
CA SER A 92 -6.85 -40.20 -16.82
C SER A 92 -7.43 -38.79 -16.75
N PHE A 93 -8.77 -38.67 -16.70
CA PHE A 93 -9.46 -37.42 -16.52
C PHE A 93 -9.12 -36.78 -15.16
N LYS A 94 -9.15 -37.56 -14.07
CA LYS A 94 -8.83 -37.08 -12.73
C LYS A 94 -7.39 -36.55 -12.65
N ASN A 95 -6.44 -37.25 -13.22
CA ASN A 95 -5.05 -36.81 -13.30
C ASN A 95 -4.88 -35.53 -14.11
N GLY A 96 -5.60 -35.40 -15.22
CA GLY A 96 -5.61 -34.20 -16.03
C GLY A 96 -6.13 -32.97 -15.23
N MET A 97 -7.23 -33.14 -14.50
CA MET A 97 -7.78 -32.07 -13.64
C MET A 97 -6.81 -31.69 -12.53
N GLN A 98 -6.14 -32.66 -11.89
CA GLN A 98 -5.13 -32.40 -10.87
C GLN A 98 -3.94 -31.59 -11.44
N MET A 99 -3.52 -31.89 -12.65
CA MET A 99 -2.43 -31.14 -13.30
C MET A 99 -2.85 -29.69 -13.55
N ILE A 100 -4.08 -29.44 -13.99
CA ILE A 100 -4.62 -28.10 -14.22
C ILE A 100 -4.68 -27.32 -12.88
N TYR A 101 -5.21 -27.96 -11.84
CA TYR A 101 -5.26 -27.36 -10.50
C TYR A 101 -3.88 -26.97 -9.99
N ASN A 102 -2.91 -27.88 -10.09
CA ASN A 102 -1.55 -27.61 -9.65
C ASN A 102 -0.92 -26.45 -10.43
N GLN A 103 -1.08 -26.43 -11.76
CA GLN A 103 -0.56 -25.35 -12.60
C GLN A 103 -1.20 -24.00 -12.26
N PHE A 104 -2.50 -24.00 -11.96
CA PHE A 104 -3.22 -22.79 -11.57
C PHE A 104 -2.75 -22.28 -10.20
N SER A 105 -2.65 -23.17 -9.21
CA SER A 105 -2.12 -22.87 -7.88
C SER A 105 -0.67 -22.32 -7.94
N ASP A 106 0.18 -22.92 -8.76
CA ASP A 106 1.56 -22.44 -8.97
C ASP A 106 1.58 -21.05 -9.63
N SER A 107 0.63 -20.76 -10.52
CA SER A 107 0.50 -19.45 -11.13
C SER A 107 0.08 -18.41 -10.10
N LEU A 108 -0.84 -18.73 -9.21
CA LEU A 108 -1.23 -17.88 -8.09
C LEU A 108 -0.05 -17.60 -7.14
N LYS A 109 0.73 -18.63 -6.80
CA LYS A 109 1.95 -18.46 -5.97
C LYS A 109 2.96 -17.50 -6.59
N LYS A 110 3.17 -17.58 -7.92
CA LYS A 110 4.10 -16.67 -8.64
C LYS A 110 3.73 -15.20 -8.55
N ILE A 111 2.44 -14.87 -8.43
CA ILE A 111 1.95 -13.50 -8.26
C ILE A 111 1.82 -13.10 -6.79
N GLY A 112 2.24 -13.97 -5.83
CA GLY A 112 2.24 -13.67 -4.40
C GLY A 112 0.96 -14.06 -3.67
N VAL A 113 0.10 -14.88 -4.28
CA VAL A 113 -1.09 -15.45 -3.63
C VAL A 113 -0.73 -16.81 -3.03
N THR A 114 -0.97 -16.98 -1.74
CA THR A 114 -0.68 -18.21 -0.99
C THR A 114 -1.93 -18.75 -0.30
N GLU A 115 -2.07 -20.06 -0.26
CA GLU A 115 -3.10 -20.74 0.53
C GLU A 115 -2.74 -20.67 2.01
N MET A 116 -3.75 -20.49 2.87
CA MET A 116 -3.60 -20.54 4.33
C MET A 116 -3.59 -22.00 4.79
N GLU A 117 -2.57 -22.38 5.52
CA GLU A 117 -2.52 -23.68 6.20
C GLU A 117 -3.42 -23.62 7.45
N ALA A 118 -4.72 -23.87 7.26
CA ALA A 118 -5.69 -23.77 8.34
C ALA A 118 -5.88 -25.07 9.10
N MET A 119 -5.81 -26.25 8.45
CA MET A 119 -6.03 -27.57 9.08
C MET A 119 -5.03 -27.81 10.20
N GLY A 120 -5.51 -28.10 11.39
CA GLY A 120 -4.69 -28.36 12.58
C GLY A 120 -4.05 -27.12 13.20
N ALA A 121 -4.28 -25.94 12.64
CA ALA A 121 -3.80 -24.68 13.21
C ALA A 121 -4.73 -24.19 14.33
N GLU A 122 -4.21 -23.39 15.25
CA GLU A 122 -5.03 -22.65 16.23
C GLU A 122 -5.96 -21.67 15.51
N PHE A 123 -7.21 -21.62 15.93
CA PHE A 123 -8.20 -20.72 15.35
C PHE A 123 -7.81 -19.24 15.53
N ASN A 124 -7.73 -18.53 14.43
CA ASN A 124 -7.44 -17.09 14.41
C ASN A 124 -8.56 -16.35 13.66
N PRO A 125 -9.34 -15.49 14.33
CA PRO A 125 -10.45 -14.74 13.70
C PRO A 125 -10.02 -13.82 12.56
N ASN A 126 -8.73 -13.43 12.49
CA ASN A 126 -8.20 -12.60 11.41
C ASN A 126 -7.94 -13.39 10.12
N LEU A 127 -7.84 -14.72 10.20
CA LEU A 127 -7.53 -15.61 9.09
C LEU A 127 -8.67 -16.58 8.79
N HIS A 128 -9.42 -16.98 9.80
CA HIS A 128 -10.40 -18.06 9.75
C HIS A 128 -11.82 -17.54 10.03
N ASN A 129 -12.78 -18.13 9.35
CA ASN A 129 -14.21 -17.94 9.60
C ASN A 129 -14.79 -19.27 10.10
N ALA A 130 -15.00 -19.40 11.41
CA ALA A 130 -15.59 -20.59 12.01
C ALA A 130 -17.11 -20.58 11.82
N ILE A 131 -17.63 -21.59 11.11
CA ILE A 131 -19.07 -21.77 10.88
C ILE A 131 -19.66 -22.92 11.72
N LYS A 132 -18.79 -23.75 12.30
CA LYS A 132 -19.18 -24.92 13.09
C LYS A 132 -18.20 -25.13 14.24
N GLN A 133 -18.71 -25.55 15.39
CA GLN A 133 -17.94 -26.17 16.46
C GLN A 133 -18.26 -27.67 16.52
N THR A 134 -17.25 -28.48 16.77
CA THR A 134 -17.39 -29.94 16.82
C THR A 134 -16.53 -30.47 17.95
N GLU A 135 -17.05 -31.40 18.73
CA GLU A 135 -16.24 -32.19 19.67
C GLU A 135 -15.41 -33.18 18.85
N ASP A 136 -14.09 -33.07 18.89
CA ASP A 136 -13.16 -33.98 18.20
C ASP A 136 -11.97 -34.26 19.10
N GLU A 137 -11.88 -35.49 19.59
CA GLU A 137 -10.81 -35.94 20.51
C GLU A 137 -9.42 -35.94 19.89
N ASN A 138 -9.31 -35.84 18.55
CA ASN A 138 -8.03 -35.83 17.84
C ASN A 138 -7.37 -34.43 17.80
N PHE A 139 -8.12 -33.39 18.09
CA PHE A 139 -7.66 -32.00 18.06
C PHE A 139 -7.78 -31.36 19.43
N GLY A 140 -6.88 -30.44 19.74
CA GLY A 140 -6.97 -29.64 20.94
C GLY A 140 -8.11 -28.61 20.89
N GLU A 141 -8.49 -28.10 22.06
CA GLU A 141 -9.45 -26.98 22.14
C GLU A 141 -9.01 -25.81 21.24
N ASN A 142 -9.97 -25.17 20.59
CA ASN A 142 -9.76 -24.01 19.73
C ASN A 142 -8.87 -24.28 18.51
N THR A 143 -8.80 -25.53 18.06
CA THR A 143 -8.01 -25.95 16.89
C THR A 143 -8.92 -26.20 15.69
N VAL A 144 -8.48 -25.83 14.49
CA VAL A 144 -9.21 -26.10 13.23
C VAL A 144 -9.19 -27.62 12.96
N CYS A 145 -10.34 -28.27 13.03
CA CYS A 145 -10.50 -29.70 12.79
C CYS A 145 -11.00 -30.05 11.38
N GLU A 146 -11.62 -29.10 10.68
CA GLU A 146 -12.10 -29.30 9.30
C GLU A 146 -12.03 -27.98 8.52
N VAL A 147 -11.71 -28.06 7.23
CA VAL A 147 -11.67 -26.90 6.32
C VAL A 147 -12.70 -27.12 5.20
N PHE A 148 -13.79 -26.36 5.24
CA PHE A 148 -14.84 -26.42 4.21
C PHE A 148 -14.48 -25.61 2.96
N GLN A 149 -13.70 -24.53 3.14
CA GLN A 149 -13.24 -23.69 2.06
C GLN A 149 -11.87 -23.12 2.40
N LYS A 150 -10.94 -23.25 1.49
CA LYS A 150 -9.56 -22.76 1.69
C LYS A 150 -9.50 -21.27 1.73
N GLY A 151 -8.70 -20.72 2.63
CA GLY A 151 -8.37 -19.31 2.73
C GLY A 151 -7.14 -18.96 1.88
N TYR A 152 -7.10 -17.72 1.42
CA TYR A 152 -5.99 -17.22 0.60
C TYR A 152 -5.53 -15.84 1.03
N MET A 153 -4.23 -15.61 0.93
CA MET A 153 -3.56 -14.35 1.20
C MET A 153 -2.85 -13.82 -0.04
N TYR A 154 -2.77 -12.51 -0.16
CA TYR A 154 -1.88 -11.82 -1.09
C TYR A 154 -0.82 -11.07 -0.30
N ASN A 155 0.42 -11.57 -0.32
CA ASN A 155 1.47 -11.16 0.61
C ASN A 155 0.95 -11.25 2.06
N ASP A 156 0.84 -10.11 2.77
CA ASP A 156 0.37 -10.03 4.16
C ASP A 156 -1.12 -9.69 4.30
N LYS A 157 -1.86 -9.56 3.19
CA LYS A 157 -3.29 -9.19 3.21
C LYS A 157 -4.16 -10.41 2.93
N VAL A 158 -5.23 -10.56 3.71
CA VAL A 158 -6.23 -11.61 3.48
C VAL A 158 -7.07 -11.27 2.26
N ILE A 159 -7.13 -12.19 1.28
CA ILE A 159 -8.06 -12.13 0.14
C ILE A 159 -9.41 -12.71 0.57
N ARG A 160 -9.38 -13.91 1.17
CA ARG A 160 -10.53 -14.66 1.66
C ARG A 160 -10.13 -15.50 2.87
N HIS A 161 -10.92 -15.42 3.94
CA HIS A 161 -10.73 -16.26 5.12
C HIS A 161 -11.00 -17.73 4.80
N ALA A 162 -10.29 -18.63 5.47
CA ALA A 162 -10.64 -20.05 5.43
C ALA A 162 -11.94 -20.28 6.20
N VAL A 163 -12.88 -21.01 5.60
CA VAL A 163 -14.12 -21.42 6.27
C VAL A 163 -13.89 -22.76 6.96
N VAL A 164 -14.03 -22.79 8.28
CA VAL A 164 -13.54 -23.91 9.11
C VAL A 164 -14.54 -24.39 10.13
N ALA A 165 -14.36 -25.64 10.61
CA ALA A 165 -14.86 -26.10 11.89
C ALA A 165 -13.73 -26.06 12.93
N VAL A 166 -14.10 -25.75 14.17
CA VAL A 166 -13.17 -25.64 15.30
C VAL A 166 -13.53 -26.71 16.34
N ALA A 167 -12.52 -27.41 16.82
CA ALA A 167 -12.65 -28.36 17.93
C ALA A 167 -12.88 -27.63 19.26
N ASN A 168 -13.75 -28.19 20.09
CA ASN A 168 -14.11 -27.63 21.40
C ASN A 168 -13.70 -28.60 22.49
#